data_604661a892be27eb66c7a55ba25af979
#
_entry.id   604661a892be27eb66c7a55ba25af979
#
_cell.length_a   1.000
_cell.length_b   1.000
_cell.length_c   1.000
_cell.angle_alpha   90.00
_cell.angle_beta   90.00
_cell.angle_gamma   90.00
#
_symmetry.space_group_name_H-M   'P 1'
#
loop_
_entity.id
_entity.type
_entity.pdbx_description
1 polymer ?
#
loop_
_entity_poly.entity_id
_entity_poly.type
_entity_poly.pdbx_seq_one_letter_code
_entity_poly.pdbx_strand_id
1 'polypeptide(L)'
;CIRDRVSALKSKDKARIKTAADSLQVAADKYFTSVPFPEVERIVGKKMLQTYMKYIPAEQRISIFRVIDKKFKGDIDAFVDACFDTSIFRSREAFDRFMAKPDAKTIENDLMVQYAKSVDEGYEKTDQAMKAETDAYNLAHKTWVEGMMKLKQQEGTPIYPDANSTLRLTYGKIGSYSPKDGVEYSYYTTLKGVMEKEDPDNFEFVVPAKLKELYNNKDFGRYAMKNGEMPICFATATDNTGGNSGSPVFNSKGELIGTGFDRNYEGLTGDIAYNPQLQRAACVDIRYTLFIIDKFAGAKHLIDEMTIVE
;
A
#
# COMPACT_ATOMS: atom_id res chain seq x y z
N CYS A 1 -8.48 -18.91 10.19
CA CYS A 1 -7.98 -18.57 11.54
C CYS A 1 -7.11 -19.70 12.09
N ILE A 2 -6.00 -19.37 12.79
CA ILE A 2 -5.11 -20.37 13.44
C ILE A 2 -5.88 -21.21 14.48
N ARG A 3 -6.81 -20.59 15.20
CA ARG A 3 -7.67 -21.24 16.21
C ARG A 3 -8.49 -22.40 15.62
N ASP A 4 -9.08 -22.20 14.45
CA ASP A 4 -9.89 -23.22 13.78
C ASP A 4 -9.05 -24.40 13.30
N ARG A 5 -7.82 -24.12 12.83
CA ARG A 5 -6.87 -25.15 12.40
C ARG A 5 -6.39 -26.03 13.58
N VAL A 6 -6.06 -25.40 14.71
CA VAL A 6 -5.70 -26.12 15.94
C VAL A 6 -6.88 -26.97 16.43
N SER A 7 -8.10 -26.41 16.43
CA SER A 7 -9.32 -27.16 16.79
C SER A 7 -9.56 -28.35 15.85
N ALA A 8 -9.35 -28.17 14.56
CA ALA A 8 -9.49 -29.25 13.58
C ALA A 8 -8.47 -30.38 13.79
N LEU A 9 -7.21 -30.04 14.09
CA LEU A 9 -6.17 -31.03 14.39
C LEU A 9 -6.42 -31.81 15.69
N LYS A 10 -7.17 -31.24 16.64
CA LYS A 10 -7.62 -31.93 17.87
C LYS A 10 -8.83 -32.83 17.64
N SER A 11 -9.53 -32.67 16.54
CA SER A 11 -10.72 -33.48 16.24
C SER A 11 -10.31 -34.90 15.83
N LYS A 12 -11.26 -35.85 15.98
CA LYS A 12 -11.11 -37.20 15.44
C LYS A 12 -11.60 -37.30 13.97
N ASP A 13 -12.09 -36.20 13.39
CA ASP A 13 -12.62 -36.14 12.06
C ASP A 13 -11.49 -35.99 11.06
N LYS A 14 -11.22 -37.03 10.29
CA LYS A 14 -10.15 -37.05 9.28
C LYS A 14 -10.38 -35.99 8.14
N ALA A 15 -11.64 -35.74 7.80
CA ALA A 15 -11.95 -34.75 6.77
C ALA A 15 -11.62 -33.32 7.24
N ARG A 16 -11.99 -32.98 8.48
CA ARG A 16 -11.63 -31.67 9.08
C ARG A 16 -10.13 -31.51 9.23
N ILE A 17 -9.42 -32.55 9.63
CA ILE A 17 -7.95 -32.54 9.74
C ILE A 17 -7.33 -32.27 8.37
N LYS A 18 -7.79 -32.97 7.33
CA LYS A 18 -7.29 -32.78 5.96
C LYS A 18 -7.54 -31.36 5.47
N THR A 19 -8.76 -30.85 5.60
CA THR A 19 -9.10 -29.47 5.18
C THR A 19 -8.24 -28.43 5.91
N ALA A 20 -7.99 -28.63 7.21
CA ALA A 20 -7.13 -27.73 7.98
C ALA A 20 -5.66 -27.79 7.53
N ALA A 21 -5.16 -28.98 7.22
CA ALA A 21 -3.81 -29.19 6.68
C ALA A 21 -3.64 -28.54 5.30
N ASP A 22 -4.59 -28.76 4.37
CA ASP A 22 -4.59 -28.16 3.04
C ASP A 22 -4.63 -26.63 3.13
N SER A 23 -5.47 -26.07 4.00
CA SER A 23 -5.54 -24.63 4.25
C SER A 23 -4.25 -24.06 4.87
N LEU A 24 -3.58 -24.84 5.73
CA LEU A 24 -2.29 -24.44 6.31
C LEU A 24 -1.17 -24.44 5.25
N GLN A 25 -1.19 -25.44 4.36
CA GLN A 25 -0.27 -25.52 3.21
C GLN A 25 -0.38 -24.29 2.33
N VAL A 26 -1.59 -23.91 1.90
CA VAL A 26 -1.83 -22.73 1.06
C VAL A 26 -1.34 -21.44 1.75
N ALA A 27 -1.58 -21.31 3.06
CA ALA A 27 -1.12 -20.16 3.82
C ALA A 27 0.41 -20.10 3.93
N ALA A 28 1.07 -21.25 4.11
CA ALA A 28 2.52 -21.33 4.17
C ALA A 28 3.16 -21.05 2.81
N ASP A 29 2.59 -21.58 1.73
CA ASP A 29 3.07 -21.31 0.37
C ASP A 29 3.04 -19.80 0.07
N LYS A 30 1.95 -19.12 0.43
CA LYS A 30 1.85 -17.67 0.31
C LYS A 30 2.90 -16.95 1.18
N TYR A 31 3.09 -17.38 2.43
CA TYR A 31 4.06 -16.77 3.34
C TYR A 31 5.49 -16.88 2.78
N PHE A 32 5.93 -18.08 2.40
CA PHE A 32 7.30 -18.29 1.90
C PHE A 32 7.59 -17.62 0.56
N THR A 33 6.55 -17.26 -0.22
CA THR A 33 6.70 -16.48 -1.46
C THR A 33 6.64 -14.99 -1.24
N SER A 34 5.97 -14.51 -0.18
CA SER A 34 5.73 -13.07 0.04
C SER A 34 6.66 -12.43 1.09
N VAL A 35 7.43 -13.21 1.84
CA VAL A 35 8.39 -12.70 2.83
C VAL A 35 9.83 -12.99 2.36
N PRO A 36 10.36 -12.19 1.43
CA PRO A 36 11.68 -12.45 0.82
C PRO A 36 12.86 -12.15 1.76
N PHE A 37 12.63 -11.38 2.85
CA PHE A 37 13.69 -10.90 3.74
C PHE A 37 13.37 -11.16 5.22
N PRO A 38 13.47 -12.43 5.71
CA PRO A 38 13.17 -12.78 7.11
C PRO A 38 13.97 -11.97 8.14
N GLU A 39 15.21 -11.57 7.80
CA GLU A 39 16.07 -10.79 8.69
C GLU A 39 15.54 -9.36 8.88
N VAL A 40 14.93 -8.77 7.86
CA VAL A 40 14.26 -7.46 7.98
C VAL A 40 13.04 -7.58 8.91
N GLU A 41 12.21 -8.61 8.73
CA GLU A 41 11.05 -8.88 9.57
C GLU A 41 11.44 -9.12 11.04
N ARG A 42 12.56 -9.79 11.29
CA ARG A 42 13.14 -10.00 12.63
C ARG A 42 13.46 -8.65 13.29
N ILE A 43 14.16 -7.76 12.58
CA ILE A 43 14.54 -6.43 13.09
C ILE A 43 13.29 -5.57 13.35
N VAL A 44 12.37 -5.55 12.40
CA VAL A 44 11.10 -4.82 12.51
C VAL A 44 10.28 -5.35 13.69
N GLY A 45 10.15 -6.67 13.83
CA GLY A 45 9.42 -7.31 14.92
C GLY A 45 9.95 -6.92 16.31
N LYS A 46 11.28 -6.93 16.49
CA LYS A 46 11.93 -6.45 17.73
C LYS A 46 11.53 -5.01 18.03
N LYS A 47 11.69 -4.12 17.04
CA LYS A 47 11.43 -2.70 17.22
C LYS A 47 9.96 -2.38 17.47
N MET A 48 9.06 -3.08 16.79
CA MET A 48 7.62 -2.91 16.98
C MET A 48 7.17 -3.35 18.37
N LEU A 49 7.62 -4.51 18.88
CA LEU A 49 7.27 -4.97 20.23
C LEU A 49 7.88 -4.10 21.34
N GLN A 50 9.11 -3.61 21.17
CA GLN A 50 9.73 -2.65 22.09
C GLN A 50 8.92 -1.33 22.12
N THR A 51 8.49 -0.83 20.94
CA THR A 51 7.68 0.37 20.83
C THR A 51 6.30 0.17 21.45
N TYR A 52 5.64 -0.96 21.19
CA TYR A 52 4.38 -1.34 21.80
C TYR A 52 4.50 -1.37 23.33
N MET A 53 5.53 -2.03 23.87
CA MET A 53 5.77 -2.09 25.31
C MET A 53 5.99 -0.70 25.92
N LYS A 54 6.62 0.22 25.19
CA LYS A 54 6.88 1.59 25.67
C LYS A 54 5.60 2.42 25.82
N TYR A 55 4.65 2.26 24.89
CA TYR A 55 3.48 3.15 24.82
C TYR A 55 2.19 2.53 25.36
N ILE A 56 2.11 1.19 25.46
CA ILE A 56 0.90 0.51 25.93
C ILE A 56 1.06 0.13 27.40
N PRO A 57 0.13 0.57 28.30
CA PRO A 57 0.11 0.20 29.70
C PRO A 57 0.09 -1.32 29.90
N ALA A 58 0.73 -1.81 30.96
CA ALA A 58 0.94 -3.24 31.19
C ALA A 58 -0.37 -4.05 31.20
N GLU A 59 -1.44 -3.50 31.76
CA GLU A 59 -2.75 -4.11 31.84
C GLU A 59 -3.51 -4.21 30.50
N GLN A 60 -3.09 -3.42 29.51
CA GLN A 60 -3.69 -3.38 28.17
C GLN A 60 -2.88 -4.17 27.15
N ARG A 61 -1.68 -4.67 27.53
CA ARG A 61 -0.81 -5.39 26.61
C ARG A 61 -1.43 -6.74 26.19
N ILE A 62 -1.15 -7.11 24.96
CA ILE A 62 -1.53 -8.41 24.41
C ILE A 62 -0.89 -9.57 25.22
N SER A 63 -1.53 -10.73 25.19
CA SER A 63 -1.21 -11.83 26.11
C SER A 63 0.21 -12.41 25.93
N ILE A 64 0.85 -12.18 24.79
CA ILE A 64 2.22 -12.67 24.52
C ILE A 64 3.25 -12.10 25.50
N PHE A 65 3.03 -10.90 26.04
CA PHE A 65 3.94 -10.31 27.01
C PHE A 65 4.07 -11.16 28.29
N ARG A 66 3.04 -11.93 28.67
CA ARG A 66 3.15 -12.89 29.78
C ARG A 66 4.11 -14.05 29.44
N VAL A 67 4.20 -14.44 28.17
CA VAL A 67 5.16 -15.45 27.72
C VAL A 67 6.57 -14.87 27.69
N ILE A 68 6.72 -13.64 27.22
CA ILE A 68 8.00 -12.91 27.19
C ILE A 68 8.54 -12.78 28.63
N ASP A 69 7.72 -12.32 29.56
CA ASP A 69 8.12 -12.15 30.95
C ASP A 69 8.51 -13.49 31.60
N LYS A 70 7.68 -14.52 31.42
CA LYS A 70 7.87 -15.82 32.07
C LYS A 70 9.03 -16.61 31.48
N LYS A 71 9.18 -16.67 30.16
CA LYS A 71 10.16 -17.53 29.49
C LYS A 71 11.44 -16.80 29.12
N PHE A 72 11.36 -15.49 28.84
CA PHE A 72 12.46 -14.67 28.36
C PHE A 72 12.86 -13.55 29.34
N LYS A 73 12.28 -13.51 30.54
CA LYS A 73 12.59 -12.51 31.60
C LYS A 73 12.39 -11.06 31.14
N GLY A 74 11.41 -10.83 30.26
CA GLY A 74 11.14 -9.53 29.69
C GLY A 74 12.00 -9.17 28.46
N ASP A 75 12.91 -10.04 28.03
CA ASP A 75 13.78 -9.81 26.88
C ASP A 75 12.99 -10.05 25.57
N ILE A 76 12.59 -8.95 24.94
CA ILE A 76 11.85 -8.95 23.67
C ILE A 76 12.72 -9.46 22.52
N ASP A 77 14.00 -9.09 22.50
CA ASP A 77 14.89 -9.44 21.41
C ASP A 77 15.13 -10.95 21.40
N ALA A 78 15.39 -11.53 22.57
CA ALA A 78 15.51 -12.98 22.71
C ALA A 78 14.21 -13.73 22.35
N PHE A 79 13.04 -13.17 22.69
CA PHE A 79 11.76 -13.74 22.28
C PHE A 79 11.59 -13.75 20.75
N VAL A 80 11.84 -12.59 20.09
CA VAL A 80 11.71 -12.51 18.64
C VAL A 80 12.72 -13.42 17.94
N ASP A 81 13.96 -13.46 18.40
CA ASP A 81 14.96 -14.39 17.87
C ASP A 81 14.48 -15.84 17.98
N ALA A 82 13.96 -16.25 19.14
CA ALA A 82 13.39 -17.57 19.31
C ALA A 82 12.19 -17.86 18.38
N CYS A 83 11.34 -16.87 18.07
CA CYS A 83 10.27 -17.03 17.11
C CYS A 83 10.83 -17.41 15.72
N PHE A 84 11.83 -16.69 15.24
CA PHE A 84 12.43 -16.94 13.93
C PHE A 84 13.32 -18.20 13.89
N ASP A 85 13.94 -18.57 14.99
CA ASP A 85 14.87 -19.70 15.04
C ASP A 85 14.19 -21.06 15.29
N THR A 86 13.04 -21.07 15.98
CA THR A 86 12.41 -22.33 16.44
C THR A 86 11.05 -22.62 15.82
N SER A 87 10.36 -21.63 15.21
CA SER A 87 9.04 -21.83 14.64
C SER A 87 9.03 -22.89 13.54
N ILE A 88 7.90 -23.56 13.39
CA ILE A 88 7.62 -24.41 12.22
C ILE A 88 7.63 -23.60 10.92
N PHE A 89 7.42 -22.28 10.99
CA PHE A 89 7.44 -21.35 9.84
C PHE A 89 8.82 -20.73 9.58
N ARG A 90 9.88 -21.13 10.30
CA ARG A 90 11.23 -20.56 10.11
C ARG A 90 11.85 -20.88 8.76
N SER A 91 11.50 -22.01 8.14
CA SER A 91 11.90 -22.38 6.79
C SER A 91 10.92 -23.35 6.16
N ARG A 92 10.95 -23.46 4.83
CA ARG A 92 10.13 -24.42 4.08
C ARG A 92 10.35 -25.86 4.57
N GLU A 93 11.59 -26.25 4.77
CA GLU A 93 11.93 -27.61 5.22
C GLU A 93 11.43 -27.91 6.64
N ALA A 94 11.42 -26.89 7.51
CA ALA A 94 10.85 -27.04 8.86
C ALA A 94 9.32 -27.23 8.81
N PHE A 95 8.67 -26.48 7.94
CA PHE A 95 7.24 -26.60 7.72
C PHE A 95 6.87 -27.95 7.11
N ASP A 96 7.56 -28.41 6.08
CA ASP A 96 7.30 -29.69 5.42
C ASP A 96 7.51 -30.88 6.37
N ARG A 97 8.53 -30.80 7.24
CA ARG A 97 8.70 -31.82 8.31
C ARG A 97 7.52 -31.86 9.28
N PHE A 98 6.99 -30.70 9.66
CA PHE A 98 5.79 -30.62 10.49
C PHE A 98 4.58 -31.20 9.74
N MET A 99 4.39 -30.87 8.46
CA MET A 99 3.27 -31.35 7.64
C MET A 99 3.28 -32.86 7.39
N ALA A 100 4.44 -33.50 7.46
CA ALA A 100 4.54 -34.97 7.36
C ALA A 100 3.80 -35.71 8.53
N LYS A 101 3.71 -35.05 9.70
CA LYS A 101 2.95 -35.54 10.85
C LYS A 101 2.44 -34.38 11.70
N PRO A 102 1.42 -33.67 11.22
CA PRO A 102 0.92 -32.49 11.91
C PRO A 102 0.22 -32.83 13.21
N ASP A 103 0.55 -32.10 14.28
CA ASP A 103 -0.07 -32.25 15.58
C ASP A 103 -0.39 -30.89 16.23
N ALA A 104 -1.47 -30.89 17.03
CA ALA A 104 -1.96 -29.68 17.66
C ALA A 104 -0.99 -29.11 18.71
N LYS A 105 -0.26 -29.98 19.42
CA LYS A 105 0.64 -29.57 20.51
C LYS A 105 1.83 -28.78 19.97
N THR A 106 2.38 -29.20 18.83
CA THR A 106 3.47 -28.48 18.16
C THR A 106 3.03 -27.06 17.75
N ILE A 107 1.85 -26.91 17.08
CA ILE A 107 1.32 -25.59 16.73
C ILE A 107 1.05 -24.74 17.97
N GLU A 108 0.42 -25.29 19.01
CA GLU A 108 0.08 -24.53 20.22
C GLU A 108 1.32 -24.03 20.98
N ASN A 109 2.43 -24.77 20.91
CA ASN A 109 3.68 -24.39 21.57
C ASN A 109 4.60 -23.54 20.70
N ASP A 110 4.31 -23.39 19.42
CA ASP A 110 5.07 -22.53 18.51
C ASP A 110 4.97 -21.07 18.92
N LEU A 111 6.11 -20.41 19.12
CA LEU A 111 6.15 -19.03 19.62
C LEU A 111 5.56 -18.02 18.63
N MET A 112 5.80 -18.20 17.33
CA MET A 112 5.25 -17.30 16.30
C MET A 112 3.72 -17.45 16.21
N VAL A 113 3.21 -18.67 16.34
CA VAL A 113 1.78 -18.95 16.42
C VAL A 113 1.15 -18.35 17.67
N GLN A 114 1.82 -18.46 18.83
CA GLN A 114 1.35 -17.84 20.08
C GLN A 114 1.32 -16.32 19.96
N TYR A 115 2.32 -15.72 19.32
CA TYR A 115 2.36 -14.28 19.05
C TYR A 115 1.20 -13.85 18.15
N ALA A 116 1.04 -14.48 16.99
CA ALA A 116 -0.06 -14.16 16.08
C ALA A 116 -1.44 -14.29 16.74
N LYS A 117 -1.65 -15.38 17.51
CA LYS A 117 -2.89 -15.59 18.28
C LYS A 117 -3.13 -14.51 19.31
N SER A 118 -2.08 -14.07 20.00
CA SER A 118 -2.14 -12.99 20.98
C SER A 118 -2.55 -11.64 20.36
N VAL A 119 -2.08 -11.38 19.14
CA VAL A 119 -2.46 -10.19 18.36
C VAL A 119 -3.95 -10.27 17.96
N ASP A 120 -4.39 -11.41 17.41
CA ASP A 120 -5.80 -11.64 17.05
C ASP A 120 -6.74 -11.43 18.27
N GLU A 121 -6.37 -12.00 19.43
CA GLU A 121 -7.13 -11.81 20.68
C GLU A 121 -7.17 -10.35 21.14
N GLY A 122 -6.09 -9.60 20.92
CA GLY A 122 -6.03 -8.17 21.20
C GLY A 122 -6.98 -7.38 20.31
N TYR A 123 -7.00 -7.65 19.02
CA TYR A 123 -7.94 -7.02 18.07
C TYR A 123 -9.39 -7.37 18.42
N GLU A 124 -9.73 -8.65 18.62
CA GLU A 124 -11.08 -9.07 19.01
C GLU A 124 -11.57 -8.32 20.27
N LYS A 125 -10.71 -8.19 21.29
CA LYS A 125 -11.04 -7.45 22.51
C LYS A 125 -11.30 -5.99 22.26
N THR A 126 -10.48 -5.34 21.42
CA THR A 126 -10.63 -3.93 21.07
C THR A 126 -11.91 -3.71 20.26
N ASP A 127 -12.15 -4.53 19.24
CA ASP A 127 -13.36 -4.45 18.41
C ASP A 127 -14.63 -4.61 19.23
N GLN A 128 -14.64 -5.55 20.19
CA GLN A 128 -15.77 -5.74 21.09
C GLN A 128 -15.97 -4.54 22.01
N ALA A 129 -14.90 -3.95 22.54
CA ALA A 129 -14.97 -2.80 23.42
C ALA A 129 -15.47 -1.53 22.67
N MET A 130 -15.08 -1.38 21.39
CA MET A 130 -15.42 -0.22 20.56
C MET A 130 -16.70 -0.41 19.72
N LYS A 131 -17.35 -1.58 19.82
CA LYS A 131 -18.45 -1.93 18.90
C LYS A 131 -19.59 -0.93 18.91
N ALA A 132 -20.03 -0.48 20.07
CA ALA A 132 -21.16 0.44 20.19
C ALA A 132 -20.85 1.81 19.56
N GLU A 133 -19.65 2.33 19.80
CA GLU A 133 -19.16 3.59 19.24
C GLU A 133 -18.97 3.48 17.73
N THR A 134 -18.39 2.37 17.26
CA THR A 134 -18.20 2.09 15.83
C THR A 134 -19.55 1.99 15.10
N ASP A 135 -20.52 1.28 15.66
CA ASP A 135 -21.86 1.16 15.08
C ASP A 135 -22.56 2.52 15.02
N ALA A 136 -22.46 3.34 16.09
CA ALA A 136 -23.01 4.69 16.13
C ALA A 136 -22.33 5.61 15.09
N TYR A 137 -21.00 5.56 15.00
CA TYR A 137 -20.25 6.31 14.00
C TYR A 137 -20.65 5.91 12.57
N ASN A 138 -20.72 4.63 12.26
CA ASN A 138 -21.09 4.14 10.93
C ASN A 138 -22.50 4.59 10.52
N LEU A 139 -23.44 4.58 11.44
CA LEU A 139 -24.80 5.08 11.19
C LEU A 139 -24.80 6.59 10.94
N ALA A 140 -24.12 7.36 11.77
CA ALA A 140 -24.02 8.81 11.63
C ALA A 140 -23.31 9.19 10.31
N HIS A 141 -22.23 8.52 9.97
CA HIS A 141 -21.48 8.73 8.73
C HIS A 141 -22.34 8.41 7.50
N LYS A 142 -23.06 7.29 7.50
CA LYS A 142 -24.02 6.95 6.43
C LYS A 142 -25.08 8.05 6.24
N THR A 143 -25.64 8.56 7.32
CA THR A 143 -26.65 9.62 7.27
C THR A 143 -26.07 10.93 6.74
N TRP A 144 -24.85 11.28 7.17
CA TRP A 144 -24.12 12.45 6.69
C TRP A 144 -23.84 12.37 5.18
N VAL A 145 -23.33 11.22 4.70
CA VAL A 145 -23.06 10.98 3.28
C VAL A 145 -24.35 11.09 2.45
N GLU A 146 -25.47 10.52 2.94
CA GLU A 146 -26.77 10.65 2.26
C GLU A 146 -27.20 12.12 2.16
N GLY A 147 -27.02 12.91 3.22
CA GLY A 147 -27.30 14.34 3.22
C GLY A 147 -26.45 15.12 2.21
N MET A 148 -25.13 14.83 2.17
CA MET A 148 -24.21 15.43 1.21
C MET A 148 -24.56 15.06 -0.23
N MET A 149 -24.95 13.82 -0.49
CA MET A 149 -25.41 13.39 -1.82
C MET A 149 -26.64 14.16 -2.29
N LYS A 150 -27.65 14.34 -1.42
CA LYS A 150 -28.86 15.10 -1.72
C LYS A 150 -28.55 16.58 -2.01
N LEU A 151 -27.66 17.18 -1.20
CA LEU A 151 -27.22 18.57 -1.39
C LEU A 151 -26.52 18.75 -2.74
N LYS A 152 -25.54 17.90 -3.06
CA LYS A 152 -24.81 17.94 -4.31
C LYS A 152 -25.70 17.72 -5.54
N GLN A 153 -26.67 16.82 -5.43
CA GLN A 153 -27.67 16.60 -6.46
C GLN A 153 -28.52 17.87 -6.73
N GLN A 154 -28.92 18.60 -5.67
CA GLN A 154 -29.63 19.87 -5.80
C GLN A 154 -28.78 20.97 -6.43
N GLU A 155 -27.49 21.01 -6.12
CA GLU A 155 -26.51 21.93 -6.72
C GLU A 155 -26.12 21.57 -8.16
N GLY A 156 -26.50 20.40 -8.65
CA GLY A 156 -26.08 19.88 -9.97
C GLY A 156 -24.59 19.59 -10.07
N THR A 157 -23.93 19.35 -8.92
CA THR A 157 -22.49 19.05 -8.86
C THR A 157 -22.26 17.54 -8.81
N PRO A 158 -21.23 17.01 -9.52
CA PRO A 158 -20.93 15.58 -9.50
C PRO A 158 -20.45 15.15 -8.11
N ILE A 159 -20.78 13.89 -7.76
CA ILE A 159 -20.30 13.21 -6.58
C ILE A 159 -19.50 12.01 -7.04
N TYR A 160 -18.30 11.87 -6.51
CA TYR A 160 -17.45 10.73 -6.80
C TYR A 160 -17.42 9.83 -5.56
N PRO A 161 -17.72 8.52 -5.69
CA PRO A 161 -17.67 7.60 -4.55
C PRO A 161 -16.23 7.30 -4.14
N ASP A 162 -16.02 6.99 -2.86
CA ASP A 162 -14.78 6.44 -2.38
C ASP A 162 -14.48 5.07 -2.99
N ALA A 163 -13.20 4.69 -3.01
CA ALA A 163 -12.78 3.39 -3.50
C ALA A 163 -13.31 2.27 -2.60
N ASN A 164 -14.00 1.29 -3.20
CA ASN A 164 -14.60 0.14 -2.52
C ASN A 164 -14.30 -1.19 -3.22
N SER A 165 -13.19 -1.27 -3.95
CA SER A 165 -12.77 -2.40 -4.78
C SER A 165 -13.66 -2.67 -6.01
N THR A 166 -14.50 -1.72 -6.40
CA THR A 166 -15.23 -1.74 -7.67
C THR A 166 -14.68 -0.68 -8.63
N LEU A 167 -15.00 -0.81 -9.93
CA LEU A 167 -14.61 0.20 -10.92
C LEU A 167 -15.23 1.56 -10.56
N ARG A 168 -14.39 2.58 -10.47
CA ARG A 168 -14.78 3.96 -10.23
C ARG A 168 -14.22 4.86 -11.33
N LEU A 169 -15.04 5.75 -11.85
CA LEU A 169 -14.64 6.78 -12.80
C LEU A 169 -14.69 8.15 -12.12
N THR A 170 -13.60 8.90 -12.23
CA THR A 170 -13.54 10.34 -11.94
C THR A 170 -13.11 11.07 -13.20
N TYR A 171 -13.56 12.32 -13.38
CA TYR A 171 -13.20 13.12 -14.55
C TYR A 171 -12.99 14.58 -14.20
N GLY A 172 -12.19 15.26 -15.00
CA GLY A 172 -11.85 16.67 -14.79
C GLY A 172 -10.96 17.21 -15.90
N LYS A 173 -10.59 18.48 -15.80
CA LYS A 173 -9.71 19.13 -16.76
C LYS A 173 -8.26 19.08 -16.31
N ILE A 174 -7.33 18.99 -17.25
CA ILE A 174 -5.93 19.31 -17.00
C ILE A 174 -5.85 20.84 -16.78
N GLY A 175 -5.16 21.28 -15.74
CA GLY A 175 -5.07 22.70 -15.44
C GLY A 175 -4.15 23.06 -14.30
N SER A 176 -3.59 24.26 -14.39
CA SER A 176 -2.84 24.95 -13.34
C SER A 176 -3.73 25.28 -12.16
N TYR A 177 -3.15 25.73 -11.06
CA TYR A 177 -3.89 26.26 -9.92
C TYR A 177 -3.06 27.30 -9.16
N SER A 178 -3.74 28.19 -8.45
CA SER A 178 -3.12 29.23 -7.63
C SER A 178 -3.41 28.97 -6.16
N PRO A 179 -2.46 28.44 -5.38
CA PRO A 179 -2.67 28.09 -3.97
C PRO A 179 -2.79 29.32 -3.07
N LYS A 180 -2.23 30.46 -3.49
CA LYS A 180 -2.27 31.74 -2.79
C LYS A 180 -1.98 32.89 -3.76
N ASP A 181 -2.21 34.11 -3.29
CA ASP A 181 -1.93 35.32 -4.06
C ASP A 181 -0.48 35.38 -4.55
N GLY A 182 -0.29 35.73 -5.82
CA GLY A 182 1.02 35.85 -6.47
C GLY A 182 1.72 34.53 -6.80
N VAL A 183 1.08 33.35 -6.57
CA VAL A 183 1.66 32.03 -6.89
C VAL A 183 0.75 31.27 -7.83
N GLU A 184 1.30 30.81 -8.95
CA GLU A 184 0.66 29.90 -9.89
C GLU A 184 1.54 28.65 -10.10
N TYR A 185 0.98 27.48 -9.88
CA TYR A 185 1.61 26.22 -10.24
C TYR A 185 1.15 25.77 -11.62
N SER A 186 2.13 25.53 -12.50
CA SER A 186 1.87 24.98 -13.84
C SER A 186 1.19 23.62 -13.77
N TYR A 187 0.37 23.34 -14.77
CA TYR A 187 -0.28 22.05 -14.89
C TYR A 187 0.67 20.90 -15.26
N TYR A 188 1.92 21.16 -15.60
CA TYR A 188 2.91 20.13 -15.91
C TYR A 188 4.28 20.45 -15.33
N THR A 189 5.08 19.40 -15.13
CA THR A 189 6.50 19.47 -14.77
C THR A 189 7.34 18.77 -15.83
N THR A 190 8.63 19.09 -15.87
CA THR A 190 9.56 18.56 -16.87
C THR A 190 10.77 17.90 -16.26
N LEU A 191 11.54 17.19 -17.07
CA LEU A 191 12.79 16.53 -16.67
C LEU A 191 13.83 17.54 -16.14
N LYS A 192 13.71 18.84 -16.49
CA LYS A 192 14.51 19.90 -15.91
C LYS A 192 14.36 19.95 -14.39
N GLY A 193 13.13 19.85 -13.88
CA GLY A 193 12.88 19.86 -12.44
C GLY A 193 13.47 18.66 -11.70
N VAL A 194 13.62 17.51 -12.37
CA VAL A 194 14.33 16.34 -11.80
C VAL A 194 15.83 16.66 -11.65
N MET A 195 16.45 17.29 -12.65
CA MET A 195 17.85 17.71 -12.59
C MET A 195 18.10 18.78 -11.52
N GLU A 196 17.15 19.72 -11.36
CA GLU A 196 17.23 20.79 -10.35
C GLU A 196 17.14 20.26 -8.91
N LYS A 197 16.49 19.11 -8.71
CA LYS A 197 16.35 18.46 -7.40
C LYS A 197 17.44 17.46 -7.09
N GLU A 198 18.40 17.24 -7.98
CA GLU A 198 19.45 16.25 -7.76
C GLU A 198 20.20 16.53 -6.45
N ASP A 199 20.27 15.52 -5.61
CA ASP A 199 21.07 15.49 -4.39
C ASP A 199 21.78 14.15 -4.30
N PRO A 200 23.10 14.08 -4.61
CA PRO A 200 23.87 12.84 -4.58
C PRO A 200 23.98 12.20 -3.19
N ASP A 201 23.80 12.98 -2.14
CA ASP A 201 23.89 12.51 -0.75
C ASP A 201 22.56 11.95 -0.22
N ASN A 202 21.48 12.16 -0.96
CA ASN A 202 20.16 11.64 -0.64
C ASN A 202 19.69 10.63 -1.71
N PHE A 203 19.63 9.35 -1.35
CA PHE A 203 19.30 8.28 -2.29
C PHE A 203 17.98 8.49 -3.06
N GLU A 204 17.00 9.21 -2.47
CA GLU A 204 15.71 9.53 -3.12
C GLU A 204 15.86 10.51 -4.28
N PHE A 205 16.91 11.33 -4.27
CA PHE A 205 17.16 12.38 -5.25
C PHE A 205 18.38 12.13 -6.14
N VAL A 206 18.97 10.93 -6.07
CA VAL A 206 20.05 10.55 -7.00
C VAL A 206 19.50 10.40 -8.41
N VAL A 207 20.04 11.18 -9.36
CA VAL A 207 19.69 11.05 -10.77
C VAL A 207 20.67 10.10 -11.48
N PRO A 208 20.19 8.99 -12.09
CA PRO A 208 21.05 8.06 -12.80
C PRO A 208 21.88 8.74 -13.91
N ALA A 209 23.17 8.39 -14.03
CA ALA A 209 24.08 8.99 -15.00
C ALA A 209 23.55 8.94 -16.45
N LYS A 210 22.94 7.81 -16.85
CA LYS A 210 22.31 7.67 -18.17
C LYS A 210 21.14 8.65 -18.39
N LEU A 211 20.37 8.93 -17.36
CA LEU A 211 19.27 9.89 -17.47
C LEU A 211 19.80 11.32 -17.64
N LYS A 212 20.90 11.68 -16.94
CA LYS A 212 21.61 12.96 -17.12
C LYS A 212 22.18 13.08 -18.52
N GLU A 213 22.77 12.03 -19.07
CA GLU A 213 23.30 11.99 -20.43
C GLU A 213 22.18 12.26 -21.46
N LEU A 214 21.07 11.53 -21.37
CA LEU A 214 19.90 11.73 -22.23
C LEU A 214 19.34 13.16 -22.15
N TYR A 215 19.30 13.72 -20.95
CA TYR A 215 18.85 15.10 -20.72
C TYR A 215 19.80 16.11 -21.36
N ASN A 216 21.10 16.01 -21.13
CA ASN A 216 22.10 16.94 -21.63
C ASN A 216 22.18 16.92 -23.18
N ASN A 217 22.03 15.75 -23.78
CA ASN A 217 22.03 15.56 -25.22
C ASN A 217 20.66 15.88 -25.85
N LYS A 218 19.62 16.17 -25.06
CA LYS A 218 18.23 16.33 -25.49
C LYS A 218 17.72 15.14 -26.34
N ASP A 219 18.22 13.94 -26.03
CA ASP A 219 17.82 12.73 -26.75
C ASP A 219 16.50 12.19 -26.19
N PHE A 220 15.44 12.94 -26.41
CA PHE A 220 14.09 12.59 -25.97
C PHE A 220 13.28 11.87 -27.06
N GLY A 221 13.78 11.83 -28.30
CA GLY A 221 13.07 11.23 -29.42
C GLY A 221 11.68 11.81 -29.63
N ARG A 222 10.74 10.97 -29.98
CA ARG A 222 9.32 11.35 -30.21
C ARG A 222 8.55 11.73 -28.95
N TYR A 223 9.14 11.55 -27.75
CA TYR A 223 8.48 11.73 -26.47
C TYR A 223 8.50 13.18 -25.96
N ALA A 224 9.31 14.05 -26.57
CA ALA A 224 9.35 15.47 -26.24
C ALA A 224 8.04 16.18 -26.60
N MET A 225 7.71 17.20 -25.83
CA MET A 225 6.67 18.15 -26.22
C MET A 225 7.10 18.99 -27.43
N LYS A 226 6.14 19.68 -28.07
CA LYS A 226 6.42 20.55 -29.24
C LYS A 226 7.43 21.66 -28.96
N ASN A 227 7.55 22.07 -27.69
CA ASN A 227 8.55 23.06 -27.24
C ASN A 227 9.94 22.46 -26.99
N GLY A 228 10.11 21.15 -27.18
CA GLY A 228 11.36 20.42 -26.97
C GLY A 228 11.64 19.98 -25.54
N GLU A 229 10.72 20.22 -24.61
CA GLU A 229 10.84 19.77 -23.22
C GLU A 229 10.35 18.34 -23.05
N MET A 230 10.97 17.60 -22.12
CA MET A 230 10.50 16.28 -21.71
C MET A 230 9.53 16.43 -20.54
N PRO A 231 8.23 16.14 -20.74
CA PRO A 231 7.25 16.20 -19.64
C PRO A 231 7.48 15.05 -18.66
N ILE A 232 7.20 15.27 -17.38
CA ILE A 232 7.24 14.23 -16.33
C ILE A 232 5.85 13.96 -15.80
N CYS A 233 5.18 14.99 -15.31
CA CYS A 233 3.87 14.89 -14.69
C CYS A 233 2.96 15.99 -15.18
N PHE A 234 1.66 15.76 -15.09
CA PHE A 234 0.63 16.78 -15.26
C PHE A 234 -0.42 16.72 -14.16
N ALA A 235 -1.11 17.84 -13.97
CA ALA A 235 -2.11 18.01 -12.93
C ALA A 235 -3.52 18.00 -13.52
N THR A 236 -4.45 17.28 -12.91
CA THR A 236 -5.85 17.22 -13.29
C THR A 236 -6.78 17.63 -12.15
N ALA A 237 -7.88 18.33 -12.48
CA ALA A 237 -8.92 18.66 -11.52
C ALA A 237 -9.92 17.49 -11.39
N THR A 238 -9.39 16.33 -11.02
CA THR A 238 -10.16 15.10 -10.73
C THR A 238 -10.21 14.86 -9.25
N ASP A 239 -11.34 14.34 -8.75
CA ASP A 239 -11.48 13.96 -7.35
C ASP A 239 -10.90 12.56 -7.15
N ASN A 240 -9.67 12.51 -6.66
CA ASN A 240 -8.94 11.29 -6.40
C ASN A 240 -8.82 11.03 -4.89
N THR A 241 -9.04 9.79 -4.50
CA THR A 241 -8.86 9.30 -3.13
C THR A 241 -7.97 8.06 -3.11
N GLY A 242 -7.71 7.49 -1.94
CA GLY A 242 -6.99 6.23 -1.83
C GLY A 242 -7.59 5.15 -2.73
N GLY A 243 -6.74 4.39 -3.44
CA GLY A 243 -7.13 3.40 -4.44
C GLY A 243 -6.97 3.87 -5.89
N ASN A 244 -6.81 5.18 -6.14
CA ASN A 244 -6.53 5.70 -7.49
C ASN A 244 -5.05 5.55 -7.91
N SER A 245 -4.14 5.28 -6.98
CA SER A 245 -2.71 5.09 -7.29
C SER A 245 -2.50 3.97 -8.31
N GLY A 246 -1.79 4.28 -9.41
CA GLY A 246 -1.58 3.37 -10.53
C GLY A 246 -2.73 3.32 -11.55
N SER A 247 -3.80 4.09 -11.37
CA SER A 247 -4.93 4.11 -12.29
C SER A 247 -4.59 4.77 -13.62
N PRO A 248 -5.09 4.24 -14.75
CA PRO A 248 -4.88 4.84 -16.06
C PRO A 248 -5.67 6.14 -16.19
N VAL A 249 -5.05 7.13 -16.84
CA VAL A 249 -5.68 8.40 -17.19
C VAL A 249 -5.90 8.44 -18.69
N PHE A 250 -7.15 8.64 -19.11
CA PHE A 250 -7.53 8.67 -20.51
C PHE A 250 -7.97 10.08 -20.93
N ASN A 251 -7.72 10.43 -22.20
CA ASN A 251 -8.35 11.58 -22.80
C ASN A 251 -9.79 11.27 -23.26
N SER A 252 -10.47 12.26 -23.84
CA SER A 252 -11.85 12.12 -24.31
C SER A 252 -12.05 11.11 -25.47
N LYS A 253 -10.97 10.66 -26.10
CA LYS A 253 -10.98 9.64 -27.15
C LYS A 253 -10.71 8.24 -26.62
N GLY A 254 -10.47 8.07 -25.31
CA GLY A 254 -10.08 6.81 -24.70
C GLY A 254 -8.60 6.44 -24.89
N GLU A 255 -7.76 7.38 -25.29
CA GLU A 255 -6.31 7.19 -25.41
C GLU A 255 -5.65 7.36 -24.05
N LEU A 256 -4.74 6.45 -23.68
CA LEU A 256 -3.98 6.52 -22.44
C LEU A 256 -2.98 7.67 -22.49
N ILE A 257 -3.13 8.64 -21.60
CA ILE A 257 -2.28 9.83 -21.53
C ILE A 257 -1.41 9.89 -20.29
N GLY A 258 -1.65 9.05 -19.30
CA GLY A 258 -0.86 9.03 -18.06
C GLY A 258 -1.32 8.02 -17.04
N THR A 259 -0.66 8.05 -15.90
CA THR A 259 -0.97 7.23 -14.73
C THR A 259 -1.14 8.13 -13.50
N GLY A 260 -2.30 8.07 -12.86
CA GLY A 260 -2.55 8.77 -11.60
C GLY A 260 -1.74 8.14 -10.46
N PHE A 261 -1.12 8.96 -9.60
CA PHE A 261 -0.32 8.40 -8.50
C PHE A 261 -0.49 9.14 -7.18
N ASP A 262 -0.84 10.44 -7.19
CA ASP A 262 -0.93 11.25 -5.98
C ASP A 262 -1.88 12.44 -6.18
N ARG A 263 -1.97 13.28 -5.18
CA ARG A 263 -2.63 14.59 -5.22
C ARG A 263 -1.73 15.67 -4.63
N ASN A 264 -2.00 16.93 -4.97
CA ASN A 264 -1.25 18.05 -4.43
C ASN A 264 -1.53 18.26 -2.93
N TYR A 265 -0.62 18.98 -2.26
CA TYR A 265 -0.72 19.27 -0.83
C TYR A 265 -2.03 19.97 -0.44
N GLU A 266 -2.47 20.94 -1.24
CA GLU A 266 -3.70 21.70 -1.02
C GLU A 266 -4.97 20.83 -1.15
N GLY A 267 -4.84 19.65 -1.74
CA GLY A 267 -5.91 18.68 -1.90
C GLY A 267 -6.04 17.67 -0.76
N LEU A 268 -5.21 17.75 0.31
CA LEU A 268 -5.24 16.78 1.42
C LEU A 268 -6.59 16.71 2.14
N THR A 269 -7.35 17.79 2.16
CA THR A 269 -8.71 17.82 2.72
C THR A 269 -9.77 17.19 1.82
N GLY A 270 -9.41 16.76 0.63
CA GLY A 270 -10.32 16.19 -0.37
C GLY A 270 -11.08 14.95 0.08
N ASP A 271 -10.54 14.21 1.06
CA ASP A 271 -11.26 13.05 1.66
C ASP A 271 -12.49 13.48 2.48
N ILE A 272 -12.56 14.77 2.88
CA ILE A 272 -13.70 15.36 3.57
C ILE A 272 -14.57 16.16 2.61
N ALA A 273 -13.91 17.05 1.82
CA ALA A 273 -14.58 17.93 0.87
C ALA A 273 -13.65 18.25 -0.31
N TYR A 274 -14.10 17.88 -1.50
CA TYR A 274 -13.39 18.20 -2.74
C TYR A 274 -13.44 19.70 -3.05
N ASN A 275 -12.26 20.32 -3.24
CA ASN A 275 -12.14 21.71 -3.67
C ASN A 275 -11.63 21.79 -5.13
N PRO A 276 -12.48 22.03 -6.13
CA PRO A 276 -12.11 22.04 -7.55
C PRO A 276 -11.14 23.16 -7.92
N GLN A 277 -11.01 24.20 -7.11
CA GLN A 277 -10.09 25.32 -7.36
C GLN A 277 -8.65 24.97 -6.98
N LEU A 278 -8.47 24.27 -5.88
CA LEU A 278 -7.15 23.99 -5.32
C LEU A 278 -6.69 22.54 -5.50
N GLN A 279 -7.63 21.59 -5.41
CA GLN A 279 -7.28 20.18 -5.48
C GLN A 279 -6.88 19.75 -6.90
N ARG A 280 -5.74 19.09 -7.00
CA ARG A 280 -5.26 18.47 -8.24
C ARG A 280 -4.77 17.07 -7.98
N ALA A 281 -5.11 16.15 -8.88
CA ALA A 281 -4.45 14.87 -8.97
C ALA A 281 -3.15 15.02 -9.75
N ALA A 282 -2.10 14.36 -9.27
CA ALA A 282 -0.81 14.28 -9.94
C ALA A 282 -0.75 12.99 -10.77
N CYS A 283 -0.43 13.14 -12.05
CA CYS A 283 -0.37 12.04 -13.02
C CYS A 283 1.00 12.03 -13.72
N VAL A 284 1.62 10.85 -13.81
CA VAL A 284 2.81 10.67 -14.66
C VAL A 284 2.38 10.78 -16.12
N ASP A 285 3.08 11.59 -16.91
CA ASP A 285 2.84 11.71 -18.35
C ASP A 285 3.26 10.40 -19.06
N ILE A 286 2.40 9.87 -19.92
CA ILE A 286 2.70 8.60 -20.62
C ILE A 286 3.95 8.70 -21.48
N ARG A 287 4.26 9.89 -22.01
CA ARG A 287 5.47 10.12 -22.81
C ARG A 287 6.74 9.87 -22.01
N TYR A 288 6.73 10.26 -20.73
CA TYR A 288 7.86 9.94 -19.83
C TYR A 288 8.00 8.44 -19.58
N THR A 289 6.90 7.76 -19.34
CA THR A 289 6.90 6.31 -19.17
C THR A 289 7.49 5.61 -20.40
N LEU A 290 7.03 5.99 -21.59
CA LEU A 290 7.52 5.43 -22.86
C LEU A 290 8.99 5.79 -23.12
N PHE A 291 9.41 7.01 -22.80
CA PHE A 291 10.80 7.44 -22.88
C PHE A 291 11.72 6.60 -21.98
N ILE A 292 11.29 6.33 -20.76
CA ILE A 292 12.05 5.46 -19.84
C ILE A 292 12.17 4.04 -20.40
N ILE A 293 11.10 3.48 -20.94
CA ILE A 293 11.11 2.14 -21.54
C ILE A 293 12.05 2.09 -22.74
N ASP A 294 11.91 3.03 -23.67
CA ASP A 294 12.67 3.03 -24.93
C ASP A 294 14.12 3.48 -24.74
N LYS A 295 14.32 4.73 -24.33
CA LYS A 295 15.64 5.37 -24.33
C LYS A 295 16.48 5.02 -23.11
N PHE A 296 15.88 5.05 -21.93
CA PHE A 296 16.62 4.79 -20.70
C PHE A 296 16.85 3.29 -20.49
N ALA A 297 15.83 2.46 -20.59
CA ALA A 297 15.95 1.00 -20.39
C ALA A 297 16.43 0.27 -21.66
N GLY A 298 16.27 0.87 -22.85
CA GLY A 298 16.63 0.21 -24.12
C GLY A 298 15.68 -0.91 -24.51
N ALA A 299 14.47 -0.94 -23.95
CA ALA A 299 13.48 -1.98 -24.16
C ALA A 299 12.51 -1.64 -25.31
N LYS A 300 13.06 -1.22 -26.45
CA LYS A 300 12.29 -0.80 -27.63
C LYS A 300 11.28 -1.85 -28.10
N HIS A 301 11.57 -3.15 -27.91
CA HIS A 301 10.66 -4.23 -28.29
C HIS A 301 9.29 -4.11 -27.62
N LEU A 302 9.21 -3.59 -26.37
CA LEU A 302 7.94 -3.33 -25.71
C LEU A 302 7.16 -2.18 -26.39
N ILE A 303 7.86 -1.17 -26.87
CA ILE A 303 7.23 -0.04 -27.61
C ILE A 303 6.68 -0.54 -28.95
N ASP A 304 7.39 -1.46 -29.59
CA ASP A 304 6.98 -1.99 -30.90
C ASP A 304 5.70 -2.86 -30.83
N GLU A 305 5.33 -3.33 -29.62
CA GLU A 305 4.06 -4.05 -29.36
C GLU A 305 2.88 -3.10 -29.12
N MET A 306 3.13 -1.80 -28.91
CA MET A 306 2.11 -0.82 -28.55
C MET A 306 1.60 -0.04 -29.77
N THR A 307 0.32 0.33 -29.75
CA THR A 307 -0.23 1.32 -30.68
C THR A 307 -0.06 2.71 -30.06
N ILE A 308 0.91 3.46 -30.55
CA ILE A 308 1.20 4.82 -30.08
C ILE A 308 0.51 5.84 -30.96
N VAL A 309 -0.32 6.69 -30.36
CA VAL A 309 -1.04 7.80 -31.02
C VAL A 309 -0.25 9.10 -30.80
N GLU A 310 -0.09 9.92 -31.86
CA GLU A 310 0.61 11.22 -31.84
C GLU A 310 -0.33 12.40 -31.86
#